data_55ba0c120af5c9b8281758b39a38643f
#
_entry.id   55ba0c120af5c9b8281758b39a38643f
#
_cell.length_a   1.000
_cell.length_b   1.000
_cell.length_c   1.000
_cell.angle_alpha   90.00
_cell.angle_beta   90.00
_cell.angle_gamma   90.00
#
_symmetry.space_group_name_H-M   'P 1'
#
loop_
_entity.id
_entity.type
_entity.pdbx_description
1 polymer ?
#
loop_
_entity_poly.entity_id
_entity_poly.type
_entity_poly.pdbx_seq_one_letter_code
_entity_poly.pdbx_strand_id
1 'polypeptide(L)'
;MTQIILVDDDANILASVRMALEAEGFGVRSFTDGETALEGLAQNPADIGVFDIKMPRMDGLELLRKLRQTSQMPVVFLTSKDDEIDEVFGLKMGADDYITKPFSQRLLIERIRAVLRRTKARAEAVSAGARGDGVRWARRHG
;
A
#
# COMPACT_ATOMS: atom_id res chain seq x y z
N MET A 1 3.18 -12.88 -10.40
CA MET A 1 3.66 -11.48 -10.50
C MET A 1 2.96 -10.64 -9.44
N THR A 2 3.73 -9.91 -8.67
CA THR A 2 3.18 -9.01 -7.65
C THR A 2 2.43 -7.86 -8.31
N GLN A 3 1.21 -7.62 -7.86
CA GLN A 3 0.34 -6.60 -8.42
C GLN A 3 0.30 -5.37 -7.52
N ILE A 4 0.58 -4.21 -8.09
CA ILE A 4 0.56 -2.93 -7.38
C ILE A 4 -0.57 -2.08 -7.96
N ILE A 5 -1.36 -1.46 -7.06
CA ILE A 5 -2.32 -0.47 -7.49
C ILE A 5 -1.78 0.90 -7.12
N LEU A 6 -1.69 1.79 -8.10
CA LEU A 6 -1.08 3.10 -7.96
C LEU A 6 -2.16 4.16 -8.16
N VAL A 7 -2.36 5.02 -7.17
CA VAL A 7 -3.43 6.03 -7.21
C VAL A 7 -2.84 7.41 -6.95
N ASP A 8 -2.94 8.29 -7.93
CA ASP A 8 -2.43 9.66 -7.85
C ASP A 8 -3.13 10.46 -8.94
N ASP A 9 -3.54 11.68 -8.63
CA ASP A 9 -4.20 12.52 -9.62
C ASP A 9 -3.22 13.20 -10.59
N ASP A 10 -1.92 13.06 -10.36
CA ASP A 10 -0.88 13.59 -11.23
C ASP A 10 -0.47 12.54 -12.25
N ALA A 11 -0.89 12.72 -13.50
CA ALA A 11 -0.63 11.75 -14.56
C ALA A 11 0.86 11.55 -14.82
N ASN A 12 1.69 12.58 -14.60
CA ASN A 12 3.13 12.45 -14.80
C ASN A 12 3.75 11.53 -13.77
N ILE A 13 3.31 11.63 -12.51
CA ILE A 13 3.78 10.73 -11.46
C ILE A 13 3.35 9.31 -11.79
N LEU A 14 2.10 9.12 -12.18
CA LEU A 14 1.61 7.79 -12.53
C LEU A 14 2.46 7.16 -13.63
N ALA A 15 2.75 7.92 -14.69
CA ALA A 15 3.51 7.38 -15.80
C ALA A 15 4.93 7.00 -15.41
N SER A 16 5.63 7.90 -14.70
CA SER A 16 7.03 7.66 -14.37
C SER A 16 7.19 6.56 -13.33
N VAL A 17 6.33 6.55 -12.31
CA VAL A 17 6.40 5.52 -11.27
C VAL A 17 6.01 4.16 -11.84
N ARG A 18 4.98 4.13 -12.68
CA ARG A 18 4.55 2.89 -13.31
C ARG A 18 5.70 2.26 -14.10
N MET A 19 6.39 3.08 -14.92
CA MET A 19 7.52 2.58 -15.70
C MET A 19 8.61 1.98 -14.81
N ALA A 20 8.94 2.68 -13.73
CA ALA A 20 9.98 2.22 -12.82
C ALA A 20 9.59 0.89 -12.15
N LEU A 21 8.34 0.77 -11.73
CA LEU A 21 7.88 -0.45 -11.07
C LEU A 21 7.78 -1.62 -12.04
N GLU A 22 7.31 -1.36 -13.26
CA GLU A 22 7.23 -2.41 -14.27
C GLU A 22 8.61 -2.91 -14.66
N ALA A 23 9.61 -2.01 -14.69
CA ALA A 23 10.99 -2.41 -14.97
C ALA A 23 11.54 -3.36 -13.91
N GLU A 24 10.99 -3.33 -12.68
CA GLU A 24 11.39 -4.22 -11.60
C GLU A 24 10.58 -5.52 -11.57
N GLY A 25 9.72 -5.73 -12.53
CA GLY A 25 8.95 -6.97 -12.65
C GLY A 25 7.59 -6.95 -12.00
N PHE A 26 7.13 -5.79 -11.52
CA PHE A 26 5.80 -5.67 -10.92
C PHE A 26 4.74 -5.47 -12.01
N GLY A 27 3.54 -6.00 -11.77
CA GLY A 27 2.37 -5.62 -12.54
C GLY A 27 1.76 -4.39 -11.89
N VAL A 28 1.40 -3.37 -12.68
CA VAL A 28 0.91 -2.11 -12.14
C VAL A 28 -0.39 -1.71 -12.80
N ARG A 29 -1.39 -1.39 -11.98
CA ARG A 29 -2.61 -0.76 -12.45
C ARG A 29 -2.65 0.64 -11.83
N SER A 30 -2.96 1.65 -12.64
CA SER A 30 -2.97 3.02 -12.15
C SER A 30 -4.34 3.66 -12.29
N PHE A 31 -4.69 4.49 -11.32
CA PHE A 31 -5.96 5.20 -11.27
C PHE A 31 -5.70 6.64 -10.87
N THR A 32 -6.52 7.55 -11.36
CA THR A 32 -6.38 8.97 -11.07
C THR A 32 -7.28 9.45 -9.95
N ASP A 33 -8.15 8.59 -9.43
CA ASP A 33 -9.02 8.95 -8.31
C ASP A 33 -9.35 7.72 -7.46
N GLY A 34 -9.87 8.00 -6.26
CA GLY A 34 -10.12 6.95 -5.29
C GLY A 34 -11.31 6.06 -5.63
N GLU A 35 -12.34 6.61 -6.25
CA GLU A 35 -13.53 5.83 -6.57
C GLU A 35 -13.24 4.74 -7.58
N THR A 36 -12.55 5.10 -8.67
CA THR A 36 -12.20 4.10 -9.69
C THR A 36 -11.22 3.08 -9.15
N ALA A 37 -10.32 3.51 -8.24
CA ALA A 37 -9.40 2.58 -7.59
C ALA A 37 -10.16 1.56 -6.75
N LEU A 38 -11.16 1.98 -5.97
CA LEU A 38 -11.96 1.06 -5.17
C LEU A 38 -12.72 0.07 -6.04
N GLU A 39 -13.30 0.54 -7.14
CA GLU A 39 -14.00 -0.33 -8.07
C GLU A 39 -13.07 -1.36 -8.66
N GLY A 40 -11.88 -0.93 -9.08
CA GLY A 40 -10.89 -1.84 -9.65
C GLY A 40 -10.43 -2.89 -8.65
N LEU A 41 -10.23 -2.50 -7.39
CA LEU A 41 -9.82 -3.43 -6.33
C LEU A 41 -10.92 -4.41 -5.98
N ALA A 42 -12.19 -3.98 -6.02
CA ALA A 42 -13.29 -4.88 -5.74
C ALA A 42 -13.39 -5.98 -6.79
N GLN A 43 -13.07 -5.67 -8.04
CA GLN A 43 -13.11 -6.65 -9.13
C GLN A 43 -11.87 -7.51 -9.17
N ASN A 44 -10.72 -6.94 -8.82
CA ASN A 44 -9.44 -7.63 -8.96
C ASN A 44 -8.47 -7.13 -7.89
N PRO A 45 -8.31 -7.85 -6.78
CA PRO A 45 -7.45 -7.43 -5.68
C PRO A 45 -5.99 -7.28 -6.12
N ALA A 46 -5.24 -6.48 -5.36
CA ALA A 46 -3.81 -6.27 -5.58
C ALA A 46 -3.04 -6.68 -4.32
N ASP A 47 -1.73 -6.71 -4.44
CA ASP A 47 -0.87 -7.11 -3.32
C ASP A 47 -0.46 -5.92 -2.45
N ILE A 48 -0.42 -4.72 -3.02
CA ILE A 48 -0.04 -3.52 -2.31
C ILE A 48 -0.58 -2.30 -3.05
N GLY A 49 -0.94 -1.27 -2.30
CA GLY A 49 -1.38 0.01 -2.85
C GLY A 49 -0.37 1.09 -2.57
N VAL A 50 -0.22 2.01 -3.53
CA VAL A 50 0.58 3.23 -3.37
C VAL A 50 -0.36 4.39 -3.66
N PHE A 51 -0.73 5.14 -2.63
CA PHE A 51 -1.78 6.14 -2.72
C PHE A 51 -1.23 7.53 -2.41
N ASP A 52 -1.50 8.48 -3.30
CA ASP A 52 -1.29 9.89 -2.99
C ASP A 52 -2.34 10.31 -1.95
N ILE A 53 -1.95 11.13 -0.98
CA ILE A 53 -2.91 11.62 0.01
C ILE A 53 -3.76 12.75 -0.56
N LYS A 54 -3.13 13.72 -1.21
CA LYS A 54 -3.83 14.93 -1.67
C LYS A 54 -4.44 14.73 -3.05
N MET A 55 -5.70 14.32 -3.07
CA MET A 55 -6.46 14.17 -4.30
C MET A 55 -7.82 14.85 -4.14
N PRO A 56 -8.40 15.36 -5.23
CA PRO A 56 -9.73 15.97 -5.14
C PRO A 56 -10.81 14.92 -4.84
N ARG A 57 -11.88 15.36 -4.24
CA ARG A 57 -13.06 14.56 -3.88
C ARG A 57 -12.75 13.51 -2.82
N MET A 58 -12.08 12.44 -3.16
CA MET A 58 -11.70 11.40 -2.20
C MET A 58 -10.18 11.41 -2.09
N ASP A 59 -9.63 11.85 -0.95
CA ASP A 59 -8.18 11.83 -0.74
C ASP A 59 -7.71 10.43 -0.36
N GLY A 60 -6.39 10.27 -0.23
CA GLY A 60 -5.81 8.97 0.07
C GLY A 60 -6.21 8.41 1.43
N LEU A 61 -6.46 9.29 2.40
CA LEU A 61 -6.89 8.84 3.73
C LEU A 61 -8.31 8.26 3.69
N GLU A 62 -9.19 8.92 2.97
CA GLU A 62 -10.56 8.43 2.80
C GLU A 62 -10.57 7.13 2.01
N LEU A 63 -9.71 7.04 0.98
CA LEU A 63 -9.57 5.82 0.21
C LEU A 63 -9.14 4.66 1.11
N LEU A 64 -8.14 4.88 1.96
CA LEU A 64 -7.69 3.85 2.89
C LEU A 64 -8.80 3.46 3.85
N ARG A 65 -9.51 4.44 4.39
CA ARG A 65 -10.61 4.17 5.33
C ARG A 65 -11.65 3.24 4.70
N LYS A 66 -12.04 3.54 3.48
CA LYS A 66 -13.04 2.72 2.77
C LYS A 66 -12.48 1.34 2.44
N LEU A 67 -11.23 1.29 2.00
CA LEU A 67 -10.60 0.02 1.69
C LEU A 67 -10.55 -0.90 2.92
N ARG A 68 -10.27 -0.34 4.08
CA ARG A 68 -10.14 -1.13 5.31
C ARG A 68 -11.44 -1.77 5.78
N GLN A 69 -12.57 -1.38 5.21
CA GLN A 69 -13.82 -2.04 5.51
C GLN A 69 -13.88 -3.47 4.94
N THR A 70 -13.10 -3.74 3.89
CA THR A 70 -13.15 -5.03 3.20
C THR A 70 -11.79 -5.66 2.96
N SER A 71 -10.68 -4.98 3.26
CA SER A 71 -9.36 -5.48 2.87
C SER A 71 -8.28 -5.03 3.85
N GLN A 72 -7.31 -5.89 4.07
CA GLN A 72 -6.10 -5.58 4.83
C GLN A 72 -4.89 -5.42 3.91
N MET A 73 -5.13 -5.12 2.63
CA MET A 73 -4.05 -4.92 1.66
C MET A 73 -3.09 -3.84 2.18
N PRO A 74 -1.78 -4.10 2.16
CA PRO A 74 -0.84 -3.08 2.62
C PRO A 74 -0.86 -1.84 1.72
N VAL A 75 -0.66 -0.68 2.34
CA VAL A 75 -0.71 0.60 1.64
C VAL A 75 0.46 1.48 2.05
N VAL A 76 1.12 2.06 1.06
CA VAL A 76 2.17 3.08 1.24
C VAL A 76 1.59 4.40 0.74
N PHE A 77 1.68 5.45 1.56
CA PHE A 77 1.22 6.78 1.16
C PHE A 77 2.34 7.59 0.53
N LEU A 78 1.97 8.42 -0.46
CA LEU A 78 2.82 9.46 -0.99
C LEU A 78 2.32 10.79 -0.41
N THR A 79 3.18 11.51 0.29
CA THR A 79 2.79 12.73 1.00
C THR A 79 3.69 13.89 0.60
N SER A 80 3.26 15.12 0.82
CA SER A 80 4.13 16.29 0.68
C SER A 80 4.78 16.59 2.03
N LYS A 81 5.83 17.41 2.00
CA LYS A 81 6.55 17.78 3.23
C LYS A 81 5.65 18.49 4.23
N ASP A 82 4.59 19.11 3.76
CA ASP A 82 3.71 19.90 4.61
C ASP A 82 2.58 19.08 5.24
N ASP A 83 2.57 17.77 5.00
CA ASP A 83 1.46 16.91 5.42
C ASP A 83 1.81 15.98 6.58
N GLU A 84 2.62 16.50 7.53
CA GLU A 84 3.05 15.69 8.66
C GLU A 84 1.87 15.14 9.47
N ILE A 85 0.84 15.96 9.66
CA ILE A 85 -0.35 15.52 10.39
C ILE A 85 -1.04 14.38 9.65
N ASP A 86 -1.11 14.48 8.32
CA ASP A 86 -1.71 13.42 7.51
C ASP A 86 -0.91 12.13 7.58
N GLU A 87 0.42 12.22 7.66
CA GLU A 87 1.27 11.04 7.81
C GLU A 87 0.94 10.29 9.09
N VAL A 88 0.89 11.02 10.22
CA VAL A 88 0.58 10.41 11.51
C VAL A 88 -0.81 9.78 11.48
N PHE A 89 -1.78 10.49 10.92
CA PHE A 89 -3.15 10.01 10.86
C PHE A 89 -3.27 8.76 9.98
N GLY A 90 -2.57 8.77 8.85
CA GLY A 90 -2.56 7.61 7.94
C GLY A 90 -2.00 6.37 8.59
N LEU A 91 -0.91 6.50 9.35
CA LEU A 91 -0.34 5.36 10.05
C LEU A 91 -1.29 4.83 11.11
N LYS A 92 -1.99 5.72 11.83
CA LYS A 92 -2.99 5.30 12.81
C LYS A 92 -4.17 4.58 12.15
N MET A 93 -4.48 4.92 10.91
CA MET A 93 -5.57 4.29 10.18
C MET A 93 -5.18 2.96 9.55
N GLY A 94 -3.91 2.56 9.65
CA GLY A 94 -3.47 1.28 9.15
C GLY A 94 -2.64 1.31 7.89
N ALA A 95 -2.04 2.46 7.56
CA ALA A 95 -1.05 2.50 6.49
C ALA A 95 0.22 1.81 6.96
N ASP A 96 0.92 1.17 6.03
CA ASP A 96 2.13 0.41 6.36
C ASP A 96 3.38 1.25 6.28
N ASP A 97 3.37 2.33 5.50
CA ASP A 97 4.51 3.22 5.38
C ASP A 97 4.07 4.47 4.65
N TYR A 98 4.96 5.46 4.58
CA TYR A 98 4.74 6.64 3.77
C TYR A 98 6.06 7.11 3.21
N ILE A 99 5.99 7.88 2.11
CA ILE A 99 7.17 8.45 1.46
C ILE A 99 6.84 9.90 1.12
N THR A 100 7.74 10.81 1.47
CA THR A 100 7.54 12.24 1.24
C THR A 100 7.97 12.63 -0.17
N LYS A 101 7.12 13.40 -0.85
CA LYS A 101 7.47 13.98 -2.16
C LYS A 101 8.36 15.19 -1.97
N PRO A 102 9.32 15.45 -2.83
CA PRO A 102 9.72 14.60 -3.95
C PRO A 102 10.52 13.39 -3.46
N PHE A 103 10.36 12.27 -4.11
CA PHE A 103 11.04 11.04 -3.70
C PHE A 103 11.82 10.45 -4.87
N SER A 104 12.81 9.61 -4.57
CA SER A 104 13.47 8.85 -5.60
C SER A 104 12.67 7.59 -5.87
N GLN A 105 12.66 7.17 -7.13
CA GLN A 105 11.97 5.94 -7.50
C GLN A 105 12.61 4.74 -6.80
N ARG A 106 13.93 4.78 -6.62
CA ARG A 106 14.65 3.71 -5.92
C ARG A 106 14.16 3.57 -4.48
N LEU A 107 13.97 4.70 -3.78
CA LEU A 107 13.47 4.65 -2.41
C LEU A 107 12.06 4.05 -2.37
N LEU A 108 11.20 4.45 -3.30
CA LEU A 108 9.84 3.91 -3.36
C LEU A 108 9.87 2.40 -3.57
N ILE A 109 10.69 1.93 -4.50
CA ILE A 109 10.81 0.49 -4.77
C ILE A 109 11.25 -0.26 -3.53
N GLU A 110 12.26 0.26 -2.82
CA GLU A 110 12.77 -0.40 -1.61
C GLU A 110 11.72 -0.44 -0.50
N ARG A 111 10.93 0.63 -0.36
CA ARG A 111 9.85 0.67 0.64
C ARG A 111 8.75 -0.33 0.30
N ILE A 112 8.38 -0.40 -0.96
CA ILE A 112 7.39 -1.38 -1.42
C ILE A 112 7.87 -2.79 -1.09
N ARG A 113 9.12 -3.10 -1.41
CA ARG A 113 9.67 -4.43 -1.13
C ARG A 113 9.71 -4.73 0.36
N ALA A 114 10.06 -3.73 1.17
CA ALA A 114 10.11 -3.90 2.62
C ALA A 114 8.72 -4.21 3.18
N VAL A 115 7.70 -3.49 2.72
CA VAL A 115 6.33 -3.71 3.15
C VAL A 115 5.84 -5.09 2.72
N LEU A 116 6.14 -5.49 1.49
CA LEU A 116 5.76 -6.80 0.99
C LEU A 116 6.40 -7.93 1.81
N ARG A 117 7.67 -7.77 2.18
CA ARG A 117 8.35 -8.76 3.01
C ARG A 117 7.71 -8.89 4.39
N ARG A 118 7.36 -7.76 5.02
CA ARG A 118 6.72 -7.78 6.33
C ARG A 118 5.34 -8.43 6.27
N THR A 119 4.59 -8.12 5.24
CA THR A 119 3.25 -8.68 5.04
C THR A 119 3.33 -10.19 4.83
N LYS A 120 4.28 -10.63 4.01
CA LYS A 120 4.47 -12.06 3.77
C LYS A 120 4.88 -12.79 5.05
N ALA A 121 5.80 -12.19 5.82
CA ALA A 121 6.25 -12.80 7.07
C ALA A 121 5.10 -12.95 8.07
N ARG A 122 4.23 -11.93 8.17
CA ARG A 122 3.07 -12.00 9.05
C ARG A 122 2.09 -13.08 8.60
N ALA A 123 1.86 -13.18 7.30
CA ALA A 123 0.95 -14.20 6.76
C ALA A 123 1.48 -15.60 7.05
N GLU A 124 2.79 -15.80 6.88
CA GLU A 124 3.41 -17.09 7.16
C GLU A 124 3.36 -17.43 8.64
N ALA A 125 3.57 -16.45 9.51
CA ALA A 125 3.50 -16.65 10.95
C ALA A 125 2.08 -17.01 11.38
N VAL A 126 1.07 -16.33 10.86
CA VAL A 126 -0.33 -16.64 11.15
C VAL A 126 -0.69 -18.05 10.67
N SER A 127 -0.27 -18.38 9.46
CA SER A 127 -0.54 -19.69 8.89
C SER A 127 0.12 -20.81 9.69
N ALA A 128 1.37 -20.61 10.11
CA ALA A 128 2.08 -21.59 10.95
C ALA A 128 1.40 -21.73 12.31
N GLY A 129 0.99 -20.63 12.91
CA GLY A 129 0.27 -20.66 14.19
C GLY A 129 -1.07 -21.38 14.08
N ALA A 130 -1.78 -21.16 13.01
CA ALA A 130 -3.07 -21.80 12.80
C ALA A 130 -2.94 -23.33 12.65
N ARG A 131 -1.83 -23.78 12.07
CA ARG A 131 -1.58 -25.22 11.91
C ARG A 131 -0.98 -25.86 13.14
N GLY A 132 -0.32 -25.09 13.95
CA GLY A 132 0.34 -25.59 15.11
C GLY A 132 -0.65 -26.04 16.13
N ASP A 133 -0.42 -26.81 16.76
CA ASP A 133 -1.23 -27.05 17.67
C ASP A 133 -0.82 -26.59 18.79
N GLY A 134 -0.39 -26.12 18.42
CA GLY A 134 -0.13 -25.57 18.89
C GLY A 134 0.53 -24.93 19.30
N VAL A 135 0.74 -24.83 19.34
CA VAL A 135 1.21 -24.17 19.53
C VAL A 135 1.63 -23.49 20.05
N ARG A 136 1.81 -23.57 20.56
CA ARG A 136 2.16 -22.96 20.80
C ARG A 136 2.74 -22.14 20.88
N TRP A 137 3.07 -21.81 20.72
CA TRP A 137 3.44 -21.03 20.46
C TRP A 137 3.57 -20.31 20.69
N ALA A 138 3.23 -20.51 20.60
CA ALA A 138 3.15 -19.66 20.40
C ALA A 138 3.19 -18.93 21.22
N ARG A 139 3.20 -18.96 21.89
CA ARG A 139 3.30 -18.24 22.43
C ARG A 139 4.26 -17.43 22.73
N ARG A 140 4.77 -17.26 22.70
CA ARG A 140 5.70 -16.58 22.66
C ARG A 140 6.03 -15.69 21.85
N HIS A 141 5.78 -15.61 21.36
CA HIS A 141 5.95 -14.91 20.40
C HIS A 141 5.12 -14.60 19.88
N GLY A 142 4.83 -14.79 20.51
CA GLY A 142 4.06 -14.42 19.99
C GLY A 142 3.79 -14.42 19.40
#